data_41211a83f9efa6052fd6f54103efc17c
#
_entry.id   41211a83f9efa6052fd6f54103efc17c
#
_cell.length_a   1.000
_cell.length_b   1.000
_cell.length_c   1.000
_cell.angle_alpha   90.00
_cell.angle_beta   90.00
_cell.angle_gamma   90.00
#
_symmetry.space_group_name_H-M   'P 1'
#
loop_
_entity.id
_entity.type
_entity.pdbx_description
1 polymer ?
#
loop_
_entity_poly.entity_id
_entity_poly.type
_entity_poly.pdbx_seq_one_letter_code
_entity_poly.pdbx_strand_id
1 'polypeptide(L)'
;MTAADTPAPRQDPLAFFLDKAVPEAWHAVGPLASAARAAAEQAGLDRQLVELVNLRVSQLNGCVFCLDRHTRQGADAGLSVQRLGLLPAWREAGAVYSEQERATLELAEAVTDLPEQEQLNYVQASTAAALTDAQSAAVQWVAMVMNLTNRISILSHHPVRRRDG
;
A
#
# COMPACT_ATOMS: atom_id res chain seq x y z
N MET A 1 -45.63 -10.69 -13.29
CA MET A 1 -44.29 -10.89 -12.68
C MET A 1 -43.39 -11.34 -13.79
N THR A 2 -42.65 -10.43 -14.37
CA THR A 2 -41.66 -10.70 -15.40
C THR A 2 -40.47 -11.39 -14.75
N ALA A 3 -40.03 -12.53 -15.31
CA ALA A 3 -38.83 -13.24 -14.87
C ALA A 3 -37.65 -12.26 -14.90
N ALA A 4 -37.03 -12.05 -13.74
CA ALA A 4 -35.82 -11.26 -13.64
C ALA A 4 -34.78 -11.87 -14.57
N ASP A 5 -34.25 -11.04 -15.45
CA ASP A 5 -33.20 -11.39 -16.41
C ASP A 5 -31.97 -11.84 -15.62
N THR A 6 -31.80 -13.15 -15.44
CA THR A 6 -30.62 -13.69 -14.77
C THR A 6 -29.44 -13.49 -15.72
N PRO A 7 -28.43 -12.69 -15.34
CA PRO A 7 -27.30 -12.44 -16.22
C PRO A 7 -26.63 -13.76 -16.58
N ALA A 8 -26.29 -13.93 -17.87
CA ALA A 8 -25.56 -15.11 -18.36
C ALA A 8 -24.25 -15.28 -17.54
N PRO A 9 -23.90 -16.52 -17.16
CA PRO A 9 -22.67 -16.78 -16.43
C PRO A 9 -21.46 -16.34 -17.28
N ARG A 10 -20.48 -15.69 -16.63
CA ARG A 10 -19.24 -15.29 -17.27
C ARG A 10 -18.52 -16.51 -17.84
N GLN A 11 -17.97 -16.39 -19.07
CA GLN A 11 -17.21 -17.47 -19.71
C GLN A 11 -15.95 -17.83 -18.91
N ASP A 12 -15.29 -16.84 -18.26
CA ASP A 12 -14.18 -17.02 -17.32
C ASP A 12 -14.49 -16.25 -16.03
N PRO A 13 -14.74 -16.96 -14.91
CA PRO A 13 -15.03 -16.30 -13.63
C PRO A 13 -13.86 -15.49 -13.08
N LEU A 14 -12.61 -15.78 -13.51
CA LEU A 14 -11.42 -15.02 -13.11
C LEU A 14 -11.18 -13.77 -13.96
N ALA A 15 -11.85 -13.62 -15.09
CA ALA A 15 -11.81 -12.41 -15.93
C ALA A 15 -12.74 -11.29 -15.39
N PHE A 16 -12.81 -11.14 -14.08
CA PHE A 16 -13.57 -10.09 -13.43
C PHE A 16 -12.63 -9.00 -12.92
N PHE A 17 -12.84 -7.79 -13.38
CA PHE A 17 -12.08 -6.61 -13.00
C PHE A 17 -12.97 -5.68 -12.17
N LEU A 18 -12.72 -5.61 -10.88
CA LEU A 18 -13.54 -4.83 -9.93
C LEU A 18 -13.55 -3.33 -10.26
N ASP A 19 -12.39 -2.81 -10.66
CA ASP A 19 -12.21 -1.41 -11.09
C ASP A 19 -13.01 -1.05 -12.35
N LYS A 20 -13.30 -2.05 -13.20
CA LYS A 20 -14.13 -1.87 -14.41
C LYS A 20 -15.61 -2.16 -14.18
N ALA A 21 -15.92 -2.98 -13.17
CA ALA A 21 -17.29 -3.36 -12.86
C ALA A 21 -18.07 -2.22 -12.22
N VAL A 22 -17.41 -1.35 -11.44
CA VAL A 22 -17.99 -0.17 -10.80
C VAL A 22 -17.06 1.03 -11.00
N PRO A 23 -17.05 1.63 -12.21
CA PRO A 23 -16.12 2.71 -12.57
C PRO A 23 -16.19 3.92 -11.64
N GLU A 24 -17.38 4.28 -11.15
CA GLU A 24 -17.58 5.43 -10.28
C GLU A 24 -16.85 5.24 -8.94
N ALA A 25 -16.89 4.03 -8.38
CA ALA A 25 -16.16 3.72 -7.15
C ALA A 25 -14.64 3.77 -7.41
N TRP A 26 -14.17 3.23 -8.54
CA TRP A 26 -12.76 3.30 -8.92
C TRP A 26 -12.29 4.75 -9.13
N HIS A 27 -13.10 5.58 -9.79
CA HIS A 27 -12.77 6.99 -10.02
C HIS A 27 -12.62 7.79 -8.71
N ALA A 28 -13.30 7.39 -7.63
CA ALA A 28 -13.13 8.01 -6.32
C ALA A 28 -11.80 7.65 -5.63
N VAL A 29 -11.18 6.52 -5.99
CA VAL A 29 -9.90 6.09 -5.40
C VAL A 29 -8.73 7.00 -5.80
N GLY A 30 -8.73 7.51 -7.04
CA GLY A 30 -7.68 8.40 -7.53
C GLY A 30 -7.52 9.68 -6.71
N PRO A 31 -8.56 10.48 -6.51
CA PRO A 31 -8.55 11.64 -5.62
C PRO A 31 -8.13 11.32 -4.19
N LEU A 32 -8.63 10.21 -3.61
CA LEU A 32 -8.26 9.75 -2.27
C LEU A 32 -6.76 9.45 -2.18
N ALA A 33 -6.20 8.71 -3.14
CA ALA A 33 -4.77 8.40 -3.20
C ALA A 33 -3.92 9.67 -3.38
N SER A 34 -4.40 10.64 -4.15
CA SER A 34 -3.73 11.92 -4.33
C SER A 34 -3.74 12.75 -3.06
N ALA A 35 -4.86 12.78 -2.33
CA ALA A 35 -4.95 13.47 -1.05
C ALA A 35 -4.03 12.87 0.01
N ALA A 36 -3.96 11.53 0.09
CA ALA A 36 -3.05 10.85 1.02
C ALA A 36 -1.57 11.16 0.72
N ARG A 37 -1.17 11.20 -0.56
CA ARG A 37 0.20 11.60 -0.94
C ARG A 37 0.47 13.07 -0.64
N ALA A 38 -0.47 13.95 -0.93
CA ALA A 38 -0.32 15.37 -0.62
C ALA A 38 -0.18 15.60 0.89
N ALA A 39 -0.92 14.87 1.72
CA ALA A 39 -0.77 14.92 3.17
C ALA A 39 0.62 14.46 3.62
N ALA A 40 1.17 13.40 3.01
CA ALA A 40 2.52 12.92 3.30
C ALA A 40 3.57 13.96 2.92
N GLU A 41 3.48 14.56 1.75
CA GLU A 41 4.38 15.63 1.29
C GLU A 41 4.31 16.86 2.22
N GLN A 42 3.10 17.31 2.59
CA GLN A 42 2.89 18.41 3.52
C GLN A 42 3.45 18.14 4.92
N ALA A 43 3.42 16.88 5.35
CA ALA A 43 4.02 16.42 6.60
C ALA A 43 5.55 16.25 6.53
N GLY A 44 6.16 16.50 5.37
CA GLY A 44 7.61 16.39 5.15
C GLY A 44 8.10 14.94 4.98
N LEU A 45 7.21 14.01 4.65
CA LEU A 45 7.59 12.64 4.25
C LEU A 45 7.94 12.63 2.77
N ASP A 46 9.16 12.19 2.45
CA ASP A 46 9.63 12.18 1.08
C ASP A 46 9.00 11.03 0.25
N ARG A 47 9.21 11.09 -1.05
CA ARG A 47 8.68 10.09 -1.98
C ARG A 47 9.25 8.68 -1.73
N GLN A 48 10.51 8.57 -1.28
CA GLN A 48 11.12 7.26 -0.97
C GLN A 48 10.39 6.59 0.18
N LEU A 49 10.09 7.35 1.23
CA LEU A 49 9.38 6.84 2.40
C LEU A 49 7.95 6.39 2.07
N VAL A 50 7.24 7.18 1.25
CA VAL A 50 5.90 6.79 0.75
C VAL A 50 5.96 5.48 -0.05
N GLU A 51 6.99 5.31 -0.91
CA GLU A 51 7.14 4.07 -1.68
C GLU A 51 7.56 2.87 -0.79
N LEU A 52 8.31 3.09 0.29
CA LEU A 52 8.58 2.05 1.29
C LEU A 52 7.29 1.55 1.95
N VAL A 53 6.38 2.47 2.33
CA VAL A 53 5.04 2.10 2.86
C VAL A 53 4.25 1.29 1.83
N ASN A 54 4.16 1.79 0.59
CA ASN A 54 3.43 1.13 -0.49
C ASN A 54 3.95 -0.29 -0.75
N LEU A 55 5.28 -0.44 -0.80
CA LEU A 55 5.94 -1.73 -0.99
C LEU A 55 5.68 -2.67 0.18
N ARG A 56 5.84 -2.19 1.42
CA ARG A 56 5.69 -3.03 2.60
C ARG A 56 4.26 -3.54 2.74
N VAL A 57 3.26 -2.67 2.60
CA VAL A 57 1.85 -3.06 2.60
C VAL A 57 1.54 -4.06 1.47
N SER A 58 2.14 -3.86 0.28
CA SER A 58 1.95 -4.78 -0.84
C SER A 58 2.61 -6.14 -0.62
N GLN A 59 3.74 -6.21 0.12
CA GLN A 59 4.38 -7.46 0.54
C GLN A 59 3.49 -8.23 1.51
N LEU A 60 2.95 -7.57 2.53
CA LEU A 60 2.07 -8.17 3.53
C LEU A 60 0.79 -8.73 2.89
N ASN A 61 0.19 -7.98 1.96
CA ASN A 61 -1.03 -8.39 1.27
C ASN A 61 -0.77 -9.38 0.10
N GLY A 62 0.49 -9.59 -0.32
CA GLY A 62 0.81 -10.46 -1.46
C GLY A 62 0.35 -9.92 -2.82
N CYS A 63 0.23 -8.59 -3.00
CA CYS A 63 -0.21 -7.98 -4.25
C CYS A 63 0.94 -7.88 -5.27
N VAL A 64 1.10 -8.89 -6.12
CA VAL A 64 2.19 -8.93 -7.12
C VAL A 64 2.16 -7.76 -8.11
N PHE A 65 0.97 -7.32 -8.54
CA PHE A 65 0.79 -6.16 -9.43
C PHE A 65 1.27 -4.87 -8.77
N CYS A 66 0.92 -4.69 -7.49
CA CYS A 66 1.32 -3.51 -6.73
C CYS A 66 2.83 -3.54 -6.43
N LEU A 67 3.38 -4.72 -6.11
CA LEU A 67 4.82 -4.90 -5.94
C LEU A 67 5.60 -4.51 -7.19
N ASP A 68 5.22 -5.02 -8.37
CA ASP A 68 5.86 -4.63 -9.64
C ASP A 68 5.81 -3.12 -9.87
N ARG A 69 4.66 -2.52 -9.61
CA ARG A 69 4.46 -1.08 -9.80
C ARG A 69 5.32 -0.26 -8.85
N HIS A 70 5.23 -0.53 -7.53
CA HIS A 70 5.88 0.28 -6.51
C HIS A 70 7.38 0.02 -6.39
N THR A 71 7.88 -1.16 -6.80
CA THR A 71 9.32 -1.39 -6.96
C THR A 71 9.93 -0.43 -7.97
N ARG A 72 9.27 -0.22 -9.12
CA ARG A 72 9.73 0.74 -10.12
C ARG A 72 9.61 2.19 -9.62
N GLN A 73 8.48 2.54 -9.03
CA GLN A 73 8.29 3.89 -8.50
C GLN A 73 9.27 4.20 -7.37
N GLY A 74 9.61 3.21 -6.54
CA GLY A 74 10.65 3.32 -5.52
C GLY A 74 12.04 3.52 -6.11
N ALA A 75 12.39 2.75 -7.14
CA ALA A 75 13.64 2.93 -7.87
C ALA A 75 13.71 4.33 -8.53
N ASP A 76 12.64 4.78 -9.18
CA ASP A 76 12.51 6.12 -9.75
C ASP A 76 12.59 7.24 -8.69
N ALA A 77 12.19 6.95 -7.45
CA ALA A 77 12.33 7.84 -6.30
C ALA A 77 13.75 7.83 -5.69
N GLY A 78 14.63 6.92 -6.14
CA GLY A 78 16.00 6.81 -5.68
C GLY A 78 16.22 5.75 -4.59
N LEU A 79 15.27 4.85 -4.32
CA LEU A 79 15.50 3.70 -3.47
C LEU A 79 16.53 2.77 -4.11
N SER A 80 17.61 2.46 -3.38
CA SER A 80 18.64 1.56 -3.87
C SER A 80 18.15 0.10 -3.94
N VAL A 81 18.82 -0.71 -4.78
CA VAL A 81 18.57 -2.16 -4.85
C VAL A 81 18.70 -2.82 -3.48
N GLN A 82 19.66 -2.37 -2.65
CA GLN A 82 19.82 -2.87 -1.29
C GLN A 82 18.57 -2.60 -0.44
N ARG A 83 18.07 -1.36 -0.44
CA ARG A 83 16.89 -0.99 0.34
C ARG A 83 15.64 -1.72 -0.13
N LEU A 84 15.46 -1.86 -1.45
CA LEU A 84 14.35 -2.63 -2.01
C LEU A 84 14.44 -4.12 -1.63
N GLY A 85 15.64 -4.70 -1.71
CA GLY A 85 15.87 -6.11 -1.42
C GLY A 85 15.76 -6.47 0.06
N LEU A 86 16.15 -5.57 0.96
CA LEU A 86 16.13 -5.80 2.41
C LEU A 86 14.78 -5.44 3.07
N LEU A 87 13.86 -4.81 2.34
CA LEU A 87 12.57 -4.38 2.90
C LEU A 87 11.75 -5.51 3.55
N PRO A 88 11.72 -6.76 3.06
CA PRO A 88 11.02 -7.84 3.76
C PRO A 88 11.56 -8.15 5.15
N ALA A 89 12.85 -7.86 5.40
CA ALA A 89 13.56 -8.07 6.66
C ALA A 89 14.07 -6.76 7.28
N TRP A 90 13.35 -5.67 7.10
CA TRP A 90 13.78 -4.33 7.47
C TRP A 90 14.15 -4.20 8.96
N ARG A 91 13.53 -4.98 9.84
CA ARG A 91 13.83 -4.96 11.28
C ARG A 91 15.27 -5.35 11.58
N GLU A 92 15.83 -6.28 10.80
CA GLU A 92 17.20 -6.80 10.96
C GLU A 92 18.22 -6.01 10.12
N ALA A 93 17.76 -5.07 9.28
CA ALA A 93 18.62 -4.34 8.35
C ALA A 93 19.47 -3.22 9.01
N GLY A 94 19.40 -3.05 10.33
CA GLY A 94 20.22 -2.09 11.05
C GLY A 94 20.06 -0.65 10.53
N ALA A 95 21.18 0.02 10.25
CA ALA A 95 21.23 1.41 9.82
C ALA A 95 20.84 1.64 8.34
N VAL A 96 20.40 0.62 7.61
CA VAL A 96 19.90 0.78 6.23
C VAL A 96 18.61 1.61 6.20
N TYR A 97 17.82 1.55 7.25
CA TYR A 97 16.62 2.36 7.45
C TYR A 97 16.80 3.27 8.67
N SER A 98 16.48 4.54 8.52
CA SER A 98 16.49 5.53 9.61
C SER A 98 15.45 5.21 10.68
N GLU A 99 15.53 5.83 11.84
CA GLU A 99 14.52 5.69 12.90
C GLU A 99 13.12 6.10 12.42
N GLN A 100 13.01 7.19 11.67
CA GLN A 100 11.75 7.62 11.08
C GLN A 100 11.18 6.57 10.10
N GLU A 101 12.01 6.00 9.24
CA GLU A 101 11.59 4.96 8.30
C GLU A 101 11.16 3.68 9.02
N ARG A 102 11.87 3.28 10.05
CA ARG A 102 11.52 2.11 10.87
C ARG A 102 10.18 2.31 11.58
N ALA A 103 9.96 3.47 12.20
CA ALA A 103 8.68 3.82 12.82
C ALA A 103 7.54 3.84 11.79
N THR A 104 7.80 4.39 10.60
CA THR A 104 6.83 4.42 9.50
C THR A 104 6.46 3.01 9.02
N LEU A 105 7.44 2.13 8.87
CA LEU A 105 7.20 0.73 8.46
C LEU A 105 6.42 -0.04 9.53
N GLU A 106 6.76 0.15 10.81
CA GLU A 106 6.06 -0.47 11.93
C GLU A 106 4.58 -0.03 11.97
N LEU A 107 4.33 1.26 11.82
CA LEU A 107 2.96 1.81 11.79
C LEU A 107 2.18 1.30 10.56
N ALA A 108 2.81 1.24 9.38
CA ALA A 108 2.19 0.71 8.18
C ALA A 108 1.82 -0.78 8.29
N GLU A 109 2.65 -1.58 8.97
CA GLU A 109 2.34 -2.97 9.27
C GLU A 109 1.14 -3.07 10.22
N ALA A 110 1.12 -2.29 11.30
CA ALA A 110 0.01 -2.29 12.24
C ALA A 110 -1.33 -1.87 11.60
N VAL A 111 -1.32 -0.90 10.68
CA VAL A 111 -2.51 -0.53 9.88
C VAL A 111 -2.96 -1.66 8.96
N THR A 112 -2.04 -2.48 8.48
CA THR A 112 -2.34 -3.57 7.55
C THR A 112 -2.86 -4.81 8.26
N ASP A 113 -2.22 -5.20 9.36
CA ASP A 113 -2.49 -6.43 10.09
C ASP A 113 -3.62 -6.26 11.12
N LEU A 114 -3.89 -5.02 11.57
CA LEU A 114 -4.87 -4.66 12.59
C LEU A 114 -4.77 -5.59 13.81
N PRO A 115 -3.64 -5.58 14.54
CA PRO A 115 -3.45 -6.44 15.71
C PRO A 115 -4.43 -6.08 16.84
N GLU A 116 -4.43 -6.87 17.90
CA GLU A 116 -5.21 -6.58 19.10
C GLU A 116 -4.97 -5.15 19.59
N GLN A 117 -6.00 -4.54 20.21
CA GLN A 117 -5.99 -3.11 20.57
C GLN A 117 -4.80 -2.70 21.45
N GLU A 118 -4.36 -3.57 22.34
CA GLU A 118 -3.20 -3.32 23.20
C GLU A 118 -1.92 -3.17 22.37
N GLN A 119 -1.71 -4.07 21.40
CA GLN A 119 -0.56 -4.01 20.50
C GLN A 119 -0.63 -2.80 19.57
N LEU A 120 -1.82 -2.45 19.09
CA LEU A 120 -2.01 -1.26 18.26
C LEU A 120 -1.67 0.02 19.04
N ASN A 121 -2.15 0.13 20.28
CA ASN A 121 -1.83 1.25 21.17
C ASN A 121 -0.32 1.34 21.46
N TYR A 122 0.34 0.20 21.65
CA TYR A 122 1.79 0.16 21.83
C TYR A 122 2.52 0.69 20.61
N VAL A 123 2.18 0.23 19.41
CA VAL A 123 2.81 0.71 18.16
C VAL A 123 2.58 2.21 17.97
N GLN A 124 1.37 2.71 18.21
CA GLN A 124 1.09 4.15 18.09
C GLN A 124 1.91 4.96 19.09
N ALA A 125 2.07 4.48 20.31
CA ALA A 125 2.88 5.15 21.34
C ALA A 125 4.38 5.08 21.01
N SER A 126 4.90 3.93 20.57
CA SER A 126 6.32 3.75 20.23
C SER A 126 6.76 4.61 19.03
N THR A 127 5.90 4.71 18.02
CA THR A 127 6.21 5.49 16.80
C THR A 127 6.09 6.99 17.00
N ALA A 128 5.35 7.45 18.01
CA ALA A 128 5.22 8.87 18.35
C ALA A 128 6.56 9.56 18.75
N ALA A 129 7.59 8.80 19.10
CA ALA A 129 8.93 9.35 19.35
C ALA A 129 9.66 9.78 18.08
N ALA A 130 9.34 9.17 16.93
CA ALA A 130 10.02 9.40 15.65
C ALA A 130 9.12 10.07 14.59
N LEU A 131 7.81 10.13 14.83
CA LEU A 131 6.81 10.70 13.90
C LEU A 131 5.98 11.76 14.61
N THR A 132 5.77 12.90 13.95
CA THR A 132 4.77 13.87 14.38
C THR A 132 3.36 13.34 14.15
N ASP A 133 2.34 13.96 14.78
CA ASP A 133 0.94 13.59 14.55
C ASP A 133 0.54 13.67 13.07
N ALA A 134 1.01 14.71 12.37
CA ALA A 134 0.76 14.88 10.94
C ALA A 134 1.40 13.76 10.10
N GLN A 135 2.64 13.37 10.45
CA GLN A 135 3.33 12.26 9.79
C GLN A 135 2.63 10.92 10.07
N SER A 136 2.28 10.66 11.32
CA SER A 136 1.54 9.45 11.71
C SER A 136 0.20 9.35 10.99
N ALA A 137 -0.56 10.43 10.90
CA ALA A 137 -1.81 10.47 10.16
C ALA A 137 -1.59 10.20 8.66
N ALA A 138 -0.59 10.84 8.06
CA ALA A 138 -0.28 10.66 6.64
C ALA A 138 0.15 9.23 6.31
N VAL A 139 1.02 8.60 7.13
CA VAL A 139 1.44 7.21 6.98
C VAL A 139 0.24 6.26 7.02
N GLN A 140 -0.65 6.45 7.99
CA GLN A 140 -1.86 5.64 8.13
C GLN A 140 -2.77 5.78 6.89
N TRP A 141 -2.98 7.00 6.38
CA TRP A 141 -3.75 7.21 5.15
C TRP A 141 -3.11 6.57 3.94
N VAL A 142 -1.79 6.68 3.76
CA VAL A 142 -1.07 6.03 2.65
C VAL A 142 -1.22 4.51 2.75
N ALA A 143 -1.03 3.92 3.94
CA ALA A 143 -1.18 2.49 4.17
C ALA A 143 -2.62 2.01 3.92
N MET A 144 -3.65 2.74 4.40
CA MET A 144 -5.06 2.41 4.15
C MET A 144 -5.41 2.44 2.67
N VAL A 145 -4.96 3.46 1.93
CA VAL A 145 -5.17 3.55 0.49
C VAL A 145 -4.48 2.39 -0.24
N MET A 146 -3.25 2.05 0.17
CA MET A 146 -2.55 0.91 -0.40
C MET A 146 -3.25 -0.40 -0.10
N ASN A 147 -3.76 -0.61 1.13
CA ASN A 147 -4.58 -1.75 1.48
C ASN A 147 -5.83 -1.87 0.60
N LEU A 148 -6.53 -0.76 0.35
CA LEU A 148 -7.68 -0.71 -0.56
C LEU A 148 -7.29 -1.12 -1.98
N THR A 149 -6.25 -0.50 -2.54
CA THR A 149 -5.82 -0.76 -3.92
C THR A 149 -5.21 -2.15 -4.11
N ASN A 150 -4.52 -2.69 -3.11
CA ASN A 150 -4.07 -4.09 -3.10
C ASN A 150 -5.26 -5.05 -3.24
N ARG A 151 -6.32 -4.86 -2.45
CA ARG A 151 -7.52 -5.72 -2.49
C ARG A 151 -8.22 -5.64 -3.83
N ILE A 152 -8.35 -4.43 -4.40
CA ILE A 152 -8.90 -4.25 -5.74
C ILE A 152 -8.08 -5.03 -6.77
N SER A 153 -6.75 -4.91 -6.74
CA SER A 153 -5.86 -5.59 -7.69
C SER A 153 -5.87 -7.10 -7.55
N ILE A 154 -5.85 -7.61 -6.30
CA ILE A 154 -5.88 -9.07 -6.01
C ILE A 154 -7.21 -9.66 -6.48
N LEU A 155 -8.33 -9.05 -6.10
CA LEU A 155 -9.68 -9.52 -6.46
C LEU A 155 -9.97 -9.39 -7.96
N SER A 156 -9.25 -8.51 -8.66
CA SER A 156 -9.33 -8.32 -10.11
C SER A 156 -8.31 -9.17 -10.87
N HIS A 157 -7.48 -9.95 -10.21
CA HIS A 157 -6.41 -10.74 -10.84
C HIS A 157 -5.56 -9.93 -11.81
N HIS A 158 -5.20 -8.66 -11.46
CA HIS A 158 -4.42 -7.80 -12.33
C HIS A 158 -3.09 -8.45 -12.70
N PRO A 159 -2.81 -8.65 -14.00
CA PRO A 159 -1.62 -9.37 -14.43
C PRO A 159 -0.36 -8.51 -14.32
N VAL A 160 0.74 -9.13 -13.95
CA VAL A 160 2.08 -8.55 -14.12
C VAL A 160 2.63 -8.94 -15.49
N ARG A 161 3.04 -7.94 -16.26
CA ARG A 161 3.68 -8.17 -17.56
C ARG A 161 5.16 -8.39 -17.38
N ARG A 162 5.69 -9.46 -17.99
CA ARG A 162 7.14 -9.63 -18.12
C ARG A 162 7.72 -8.44 -18.88
N ARG A 163 8.83 -7.92 -18.42
CA ARG A 163 9.61 -6.87 -19.07
C ARG A 163 10.98 -7.45 -19.33
N ASP A 164 11.29 -7.58 -20.59
CA ASP A 164 12.65 -7.88 -21.01
C ASP A 164 13.44 -6.57 -20.83
N GLY A 165 14.47 -6.58 -19.99
CA GLY A 165 15.28 -5.44 -19.59
C GLY A 165 16.03 -4.76 -20.72
#